data_db36bfcef0d9b0d49fafe4910c75f0dd
#
_entry.id   db36bfcef0d9b0d49fafe4910c75f0dd
#
_cell.length_a   1.000
_cell.length_b   1.000
_cell.length_c   1.000
_cell.angle_alpha   90.00
_cell.angle_beta   90.00
_cell.angle_gamma   90.00
#
_symmetry.space_group_name_H-M   'P 1'
#
loop_
_entity.id
_entity.type
_entity.pdbx_description
1 polymer ?
#
loop_
_entity_poly.entity_id
_entity_poly.type
_entity_poly.pdbx_seq_one_letter_code
_entity_poly.pdbx_strand_id
1 'polypeptide(L)'
;MKILITGVGGFVGSETKKLLEKEGHQVVGYDLMDGYDIKDSAQLDEVVRTEGPDRILHLAAIARFTDADREPKLAFETNVIGTANVAHVAKKYHVPVVYSSTGSVYMPITDYTGTIKESWAAKGNSVYGCTKYAGELYIREVNPHIILRYAHLYGKEKRMHGLIGGFVDRISRGLAPTLYGGKQSNDFTYIKDIARANLAALSAPWDKWNQVYNIGTGEELSAEAAGKIICEATGWEGEIEIKEARTVDPERFAFDCSKAEIMLGFKAQYNFADGLKDMFAE
;
A
#
# COMPACT_ATOMS: atom_id res chain seq x y z
N MET A 1 8.86 19.26 8.95
CA MET A 1 9.64 18.81 7.77
C MET A 1 8.90 19.21 6.51
N LYS A 2 9.63 19.45 5.41
CA LYS A 2 9.09 19.57 4.06
C LYS A 2 9.21 18.19 3.37
N ILE A 3 8.09 17.60 2.95
CA ILE A 3 8.03 16.23 2.43
C ILE A 3 7.50 16.27 0.99
N LEU A 4 8.27 15.75 0.05
CA LEU A 4 7.81 15.52 -1.32
C LEU A 4 7.06 14.19 -1.37
N ILE A 5 5.80 14.20 -1.80
CA ILE A 5 5.01 12.98 -1.99
C ILE A 5 4.74 12.78 -3.47
N THR A 6 5.30 11.74 -4.06
CA THR A 6 4.93 11.32 -5.41
C THR A 6 3.68 10.45 -5.36
N GLY A 7 2.73 10.65 -6.25
CA GLY A 7 1.42 9.99 -6.18
C GLY A 7 0.53 10.55 -5.07
N VAL A 8 0.65 11.85 -4.79
CA VAL A 8 -0.05 12.52 -3.68
C VAL A 8 -1.57 12.53 -3.85
N GLY A 9 -2.08 12.54 -5.07
CA GLY A 9 -3.51 12.47 -5.39
C GLY A 9 -4.10 11.05 -5.34
N GLY A 10 -3.25 10.03 -5.17
CA GLY A 10 -3.67 8.63 -5.06
C GLY A 10 -4.32 8.30 -3.72
N PHE A 11 -4.79 7.04 -3.60
CA PHE A 11 -5.49 6.54 -2.40
C PHE A 11 -4.66 6.68 -1.13
N VAL A 12 -3.43 6.18 -1.12
CA VAL A 12 -2.51 6.30 0.03
C VAL A 12 -2.00 7.73 0.18
N GLY A 13 -1.70 8.39 -0.94
CA GLY A 13 -1.10 9.73 -0.95
C GLY A 13 -2.00 10.78 -0.33
N SER A 14 -3.27 10.79 -0.72
CA SER A 14 -4.26 11.78 -0.23
C SER A 14 -4.50 11.66 1.27
N GLU A 15 -4.60 10.45 1.81
CA GLU A 15 -4.80 10.23 3.24
C GLU A 15 -3.53 10.54 4.04
N THR A 16 -2.36 10.15 3.51
CA THR A 16 -1.08 10.49 4.15
C THR A 16 -0.84 12.00 4.17
N LYS A 17 -1.16 12.71 3.06
CA LYS A 17 -1.07 14.18 3.01
C LYS A 17 -1.88 14.84 4.11
N LYS A 18 -3.17 14.47 4.26
CA LYS A 18 -4.05 15.01 5.32
C LYS A 18 -3.43 14.84 6.70
N LEU A 19 -2.91 13.66 7.00
CA LEU A 19 -2.29 13.40 8.29
C LEU A 19 -1.02 14.24 8.49
N LEU A 20 -0.12 14.29 7.50
CA LEU A 20 1.13 15.03 7.58
C LEU A 20 0.89 16.54 7.78
N GLU A 21 -0.06 17.12 7.05
CA GLU A 21 -0.43 18.53 7.20
C GLU A 21 -1.03 18.82 8.59
N LYS A 22 -1.87 17.90 9.11
CA LYS A 22 -2.41 17.97 10.48
C LYS A 22 -1.32 17.95 11.55
N GLU A 23 -0.25 17.17 11.33
CA GLU A 23 0.91 17.06 12.21
C GLU A 23 1.95 18.20 11.98
N GLY A 24 1.58 19.22 11.19
CA GLY A 24 2.40 20.42 10.98
C GLY A 24 3.56 20.26 9.99
N HIS A 25 3.52 19.24 9.12
CA HIS A 25 4.48 19.06 8.05
C HIS A 25 4.04 19.84 6.80
N GLN A 26 5.00 20.35 6.03
CA GLN A 26 4.76 20.91 4.71
C GLN A 26 4.80 19.79 3.67
N VAL A 27 3.77 19.67 2.84
CA VAL A 27 3.70 18.67 1.76
C VAL A 27 3.87 19.35 0.40
N VAL A 28 4.83 18.85 -0.37
CA VAL A 28 5.00 19.16 -1.81
C VAL A 28 4.42 17.98 -2.59
N GLY A 29 3.39 18.23 -3.39
CA GLY A 29 2.76 17.22 -4.22
C GLY A 29 3.48 17.03 -5.55
N TYR A 30 3.61 15.77 -6.00
CA TYR A 30 4.09 15.39 -7.33
C TYR A 30 3.17 14.30 -7.87
N ASP A 31 2.25 14.66 -8.76
CA ASP A 31 1.23 13.75 -9.26
C ASP A 31 0.94 13.97 -10.75
N LEU A 32 0.66 12.89 -11.46
CA LEU A 32 0.30 12.94 -12.88
C LEU A 32 -0.96 13.80 -13.12
N MET A 33 -1.90 13.85 -12.16
CA MET A 33 -3.10 14.68 -12.26
C MET A 33 -2.78 16.18 -12.25
N ASP A 34 -1.64 16.56 -11.66
CA ASP A 34 -1.14 17.94 -11.61
C ASP A 34 -0.09 18.21 -12.71
N GLY A 35 0.06 17.29 -13.67
CA GLY A 35 1.00 17.41 -14.79
C GLY A 35 2.42 16.96 -14.47
N TYR A 36 2.66 16.27 -13.35
CA TYR A 36 3.97 15.75 -12.95
C TYR A 36 4.07 14.25 -13.24
N ASP A 37 4.83 13.87 -14.26
CA ASP A 37 5.05 12.46 -14.61
C ASP A 37 6.34 11.93 -13.97
N ILE A 38 6.23 10.88 -13.16
CA ILE A 38 7.38 10.25 -12.50
C ILE A 38 8.41 9.68 -13.49
N LYS A 39 8.01 9.47 -14.73
CA LYS A 39 8.90 9.02 -15.82
C LYS A 39 9.77 10.17 -16.37
N ASP A 40 9.39 11.41 -16.14
CA ASP A 40 10.18 12.60 -16.51
C ASP A 40 11.20 12.93 -15.41
N SER A 41 12.42 12.43 -15.58
CA SER A 41 13.50 12.63 -14.62
C SER A 41 13.96 14.09 -14.52
N ALA A 42 13.85 14.87 -15.62
CA ALA A 42 14.24 16.28 -15.61
C ALA A 42 13.25 17.13 -14.83
N GLN A 43 11.95 16.86 -14.97
CA GLN A 43 10.90 17.52 -14.21
C GLN A 43 11.04 17.20 -12.69
N LEU A 44 11.28 15.92 -12.34
CA LEU A 44 11.51 15.53 -10.96
C LEU A 44 12.76 16.18 -10.35
N ASP A 45 13.85 16.23 -11.10
CA ASP A 45 15.11 16.87 -10.71
C ASP A 45 14.90 18.35 -10.39
N GLU A 46 14.18 19.05 -11.26
CA GLU A 46 13.85 20.47 -11.08
C GLU A 46 13.01 20.71 -9.79
N VAL A 47 11.97 19.89 -9.58
CA VAL A 47 11.13 20.02 -8.37
C VAL A 47 11.94 19.76 -7.11
N VAL A 48 12.74 18.69 -7.06
CA VAL A 48 13.56 18.40 -5.87
C VAL A 48 14.60 19.50 -5.64
N ARG A 49 15.21 20.02 -6.69
CA ARG A 49 16.19 21.12 -6.62
C ARG A 49 15.59 22.42 -6.09
N THR A 50 14.39 22.78 -6.54
CA THR A 50 13.73 24.05 -6.18
C THR A 50 13.04 24.01 -4.83
N GLU A 51 12.37 22.88 -4.53
CA GLU A 51 11.64 22.73 -3.29
C GLU A 51 12.52 22.35 -2.10
N GLY A 52 13.65 21.68 -2.33
CA GLY A 52 14.56 21.23 -1.29
C GLY A 52 13.87 20.43 -0.17
N PRO A 53 13.19 19.31 -0.51
CA PRO A 53 12.49 18.54 0.51
C PRO A 53 13.44 17.86 1.48
N ASP A 54 13.05 17.80 2.76
CA ASP A 54 13.80 17.06 3.77
C ASP A 54 13.74 15.55 3.53
N ARG A 55 12.64 15.05 2.93
CA ARG A 55 12.38 13.63 2.66
C ARG A 55 11.44 13.45 1.47
N ILE A 56 11.57 12.30 0.79
CA ILE A 56 10.66 11.88 -0.27
C ILE A 56 9.84 10.68 0.23
N LEU A 57 8.51 10.75 0.10
CA LEU A 57 7.61 9.61 0.21
C LEU A 57 7.19 9.21 -1.21
N HIS A 58 7.71 8.07 -1.68
CA HIS A 58 7.46 7.61 -3.04
C HIS A 58 6.30 6.62 -3.09
N LEU A 59 5.12 7.12 -3.52
CA LEU A 59 3.88 6.34 -3.64
C LEU A 59 3.40 6.18 -5.10
N ALA A 60 3.91 6.99 -6.04
CA ALA A 60 3.51 6.93 -7.44
C ALA A 60 3.75 5.55 -8.04
N ALA A 61 2.70 4.88 -8.48
CA ALA A 61 2.74 3.55 -9.07
C ALA A 61 1.45 3.20 -9.81
N ILE A 62 1.54 2.27 -10.76
CA ILE A 62 0.41 1.46 -11.19
C ILE A 62 0.24 0.38 -10.12
N ALA A 63 -0.71 0.58 -9.20
CA ALA A 63 -0.80 -0.17 -7.94
C ALA A 63 -1.82 -1.31 -7.93
N ARG A 64 -2.63 -1.45 -8.98
CA ARG A 64 -3.64 -2.51 -9.09
C ARG A 64 -3.13 -3.65 -9.96
N PHE A 65 -3.28 -4.89 -9.48
CA PHE A 65 -2.93 -6.09 -10.25
C PHE A 65 -3.54 -6.07 -11.65
N THR A 66 -4.86 -5.86 -11.73
CA THR A 66 -5.59 -5.85 -13.00
C THR A 66 -5.11 -4.79 -13.98
N ASP A 67 -4.68 -3.64 -13.49
CA ASP A 67 -4.16 -2.57 -14.33
C ASP A 67 -2.75 -2.88 -14.81
N ALA A 68 -1.90 -3.41 -13.91
CA ALA A 68 -0.54 -3.83 -14.25
C ALA A 68 -0.54 -5.00 -15.26
N ASP A 69 -1.45 -5.97 -15.12
CA ASP A 69 -1.57 -7.10 -16.05
C ASP A 69 -2.14 -6.67 -17.41
N ARG A 70 -3.07 -5.70 -17.42
CA ARG A 70 -3.62 -5.15 -18.66
C ARG A 70 -2.60 -4.31 -19.43
N GLU A 71 -1.76 -3.55 -18.72
CA GLU A 71 -0.79 -2.63 -19.30
C GLU A 71 0.62 -2.83 -18.71
N PRO A 72 1.25 -4.01 -18.96
CA PRO A 72 2.49 -4.38 -18.30
C PRO A 72 3.66 -3.46 -18.66
N LYS A 73 3.68 -2.90 -19.85
CA LYS A 73 4.68 -1.91 -20.26
C LYS A 73 4.55 -0.62 -19.45
N LEU A 74 3.33 -0.10 -19.29
CA LEU A 74 3.09 1.10 -18.49
C LEU A 74 3.43 0.85 -17.02
N ALA A 75 3.10 -0.34 -16.49
CA ALA A 75 3.47 -0.72 -15.13
C ALA A 75 5.00 -0.75 -14.94
N PHE A 76 5.75 -1.29 -15.92
CA PHE A 76 7.21 -1.27 -15.89
C PHE A 76 7.75 0.16 -15.96
N GLU A 77 7.28 0.97 -16.90
CA GLU A 77 7.74 2.35 -17.06
C GLU A 77 7.48 3.20 -15.80
N THR A 78 6.30 3.07 -15.19
CA THR A 78 5.95 3.84 -14.00
C THR A 78 6.64 3.29 -12.74
N ASN A 79 6.51 1.98 -12.48
CA ASN A 79 6.96 1.40 -11.22
C ASN A 79 8.46 1.15 -11.16
N VAL A 80 9.11 0.89 -12.31
CA VAL A 80 10.54 0.61 -12.35
C VAL A 80 11.34 1.84 -12.78
N ILE A 81 11.05 2.37 -13.97
CA ILE A 81 11.79 3.54 -14.49
C ILE A 81 11.48 4.77 -13.63
N GLY A 82 10.21 5.01 -13.28
CA GLY A 82 9.84 6.11 -12.38
C GLY A 82 10.52 6.02 -11.02
N THR A 83 10.59 4.81 -10.42
CA THR A 83 11.32 4.59 -9.16
C THR A 83 12.82 4.78 -9.31
N ALA A 84 13.41 4.36 -10.44
CA ALA A 84 14.82 4.60 -10.73
C ALA A 84 15.13 6.11 -10.83
N ASN A 85 14.23 6.90 -11.44
CA ASN A 85 14.36 8.37 -11.47
C ASN A 85 14.33 8.96 -10.04
N VAL A 86 13.41 8.51 -9.19
CA VAL A 86 13.37 8.94 -7.78
C VAL A 86 14.67 8.59 -7.07
N ALA A 87 15.15 7.37 -7.21
CA ALA A 87 16.41 6.94 -6.61
C ALA A 87 17.60 7.78 -7.09
N HIS A 88 17.67 8.05 -8.39
CA HIS A 88 18.72 8.88 -9.00
C HIS A 88 18.72 10.30 -8.43
N VAL A 89 17.56 10.96 -8.42
CA VAL A 89 17.43 12.35 -7.94
C VAL A 89 17.67 12.41 -6.43
N ALA A 90 17.13 11.46 -5.67
CA ALA A 90 17.35 11.37 -4.23
C ALA A 90 18.85 11.22 -3.88
N LYS A 91 19.59 10.39 -4.61
CA LYS A 91 21.05 10.26 -4.46
C LYS A 91 21.78 11.57 -4.78
N LYS A 92 21.40 12.23 -5.88
CA LYS A 92 22.02 13.49 -6.33
C LYS A 92 21.92 14.61 -5.28
N TYR A 93 20.77 14.71 -4.61
CA TYR A 93 20.50 15.76 -3.63
C TYR A 93 20.60 15.29 -2.18
N HIS A 94 21.02 14.05 -1.95
CA HIS A 94 21.14 13.42 -0.62
C HIS A 94 19.83 13.47 0.19
N VAL A 95 18.68 13.28 -0.48
CA VAL A 95 17.36 13.29 0.15
C VAL A 95 16.96 11.85 0.53
N PRO A 96 16.63 11.59 1.81
CA PRO A 96 16.14 10.28 2.26
C PRO A 96 14.81 9.89 1.60
N VAL A 97 14.63 8.59 1.32
CA VAL A 97 13.42 8.07 0.65
C VAL A 97 12.71 7.05 1.52
N VAL A 98 11.40 7.24 1.71
CA VAL A 98 10.47 6.20 2.16
C VAL A 98 9.71 5.71 0.93
N TYR A 99 9.80 4.41 0.65
CA TYR A 99 9.23 3.77 -0.53
C TYR A 99 8.08 2.83 -0.17
N SER A 100 6.94 3.01 -0.82
CA SER A 100 5.82 2.08 -0.73
C SER A 100 6.07 0.85 -1.59
N SER A 101 6.28 -0.29 -0.97
CA SER A 101 6.28 -1.60 -1.59
C SER A 101 4.98 -2.34 -1.24
N THR A 102 4.94 -3.65 -1.41
CA THR A 102 3.73 -4.47 -1.30
C THR A 102 4.05 -5.87 -0.80
N GLY A 103 3.07 -6.51 -0.14
CA GLY A 103 3.14 -7.94 0.17
C GLY A 103 3.22 -8.85 -1.05
N SER A 104 2.81 -8.35 -2.22
CA SER A 104 2.88 -9.11 -3.47
C SER A 104 4.31 -9.45 -3.91
N VAL A 105 5.33 -8.83 -3.30
CA VAL A 105 6.73 -9.22 -3.54
C VAL A 105 7.07 -10.60 -2.96
N TYR A 106 6.30 -11.10 -1.99
CA TYR A 106 6.50 -12.42 -1.39
C TYR A 106 5.79 -13.55 -2.14
N MET A 107 4.87 -13.25 -3.03
CA MET A 107 4.06 -14.25 -3.73
C MET A 107 4.82 -14.96 -4.85
N PRO A 108 4.46 -16.21 -5.20
CA PRO A 108 3.45 -17.04 -4.54
C PRO A 108 3.97 -17.59 -3.21
N ILE A 109 3.10 -17.63 -2.22
CA ILE A 109 3.40 -18.26 -0.94
C ILE A 109 2.55 -19.52 -0.89
N THR A 110 3.19 -20.66 -1.07
CA THR A 110 2.62 -21.99 -0.87
C THR A 110 3.27 -22.61 0.37
N ASP A 111 2.51 -23.37 1.12
CA ASP A 111 3.03 -24.22 2.21
C ASP A 111 3.68 -23.44 3.38
N TYR A 112 3.17 -22.26 3.75
CA TYR A 112 3.68 -21.62 4.94
C TYR A 112 2.74 -21.75 6.14
N THR A 113 3.34 -21.84 7.32
CA THR A 113 2.65 -21.78 8.60
C THR A 113 3.11 -20.54 9.35
N GLY A 114 2.15 -19.77 9.92
CA GLY A 114 2.44 -18.53 10.67
C GLY A 114 2.35 -17.27 9.84
N THR A 115 3.18 -16.29 10.14
CA THR A 115 3.16 -14.95 9.54
C THR A 115 4.43 -14.68 8.70
N ILE A 116 4.28 -13.87 7.66
CA ILE A 116 5.36 -13.55 6.70
C ILE A 116 6.30 -12.51 7.32
N LYS A 117 7.59 -12.84 7.39
CA LYS A 117 8.65 -11.96 7.89
C LYS A 117 9.38 -11.26 6.75
N GLU A 118 9.99 -10.12 7.04
CA GLU A 118 10.81 -9.36 6.06
C GLU A 118 12.03 -10.15 5.56
N SER A 119 12.49 -11.14 6.30
CA SER A 119 13.59 -12.05 5.94
C SER A 119 13.23 -13.08 4.87
N TRP A 120 11.92 -13.23 4.56
CA TRP A 120 11.49 -14.15 3.51
C TRP A 120 11.90 -13.65 2.13
N ALA A 121 12.18 -14.61 1.24
CA ALA A 121 12.61 -14.28 -0.11
C ALA A 121 11.53 -13.51 -0.88
N ALA A 122 11.86 -12.32 -1.33
CA ALA A 122 11.03 -11.55 -2.24
C ALA A 122 11.36 -11.95 -3.68
N LYS A 123 10.34 -12.28 -4.48
CA LYS A 123 10.47 -12.69 -5.88
C LYS A 123 9.51 -11.93 -6.79
N GLY A 124 8.28 -11.69 -6.31
CA GLY A 124 7.16 -11.33 -7.14
C GLY A 124 6.73 -12.49 -8.08
N ASN A 125 5.44 -12.61 -8.37
CA ASN A 125 4.93 -13.60 -9.32
C ASN A 125 3.87 -13.01 -10.26
N SER A 126 3.64 -11.74 -10.16
CA SER A 126 2.76 -10.96 -11.02
C SER A 126 3.53 -9.77 -11.58
N VAL A 127 3.03 -9.16 -12.64
CA VAL A 127 3.62 -7.92 -13.19
C VAL A 127 3.78 -6.88 -12.09
N TYR A 128 2.72 -6.67 -11.30
CA TYR A 128 2.75 -5.74 -10.17
C TYR A 128 3.84 -6.08 -9.15
N GLY A 129 3.83 -7.30 -8.61
CA GLY A 129 4.82 -7.73 -7.60
C GLY A 129 6.26 -7.65 -8.11
N CYS A 130 6.51 -8.08 -9.35
CA CYS A 130 7.83 -7.99 -9.98
C CYS A 130 8.30 -6.54 -10.14
N THR A 131 7.42 -5.63 -10.62
CA THR A 131 7.79 -4.22 -10.81
C THR A 131 8.04 -3.50 -9.49
N LYS A 132 7.26 -3.80 -8.43
CA LYS A 132 7.49 -3.24 -7.09
C LYS A 132 8.78 -3.76 -6.48
N TYR A 133 9.09 -5.06 -6.65
CA TYR A 133 10.35 -5.63 -6.18
C TYR A 133 11.56 -5.04 -6.93
N ALA A 134 11.47 -4.88 -8.25
CA ALA A 134 12.51 -4.18 -8.99
C ALA A 134 12.73 -2.75 -8.47
N GLY A 135 11.66 -2.03 -8.12
CA GLY A 135 11.75 -0.72 -7.46
C GLY A 135 12.50 -0.77 -6.12
N GLU A 136 12.27 -1.81 -5.29
CA GLU A 136 13.02 -1.98 -4.05
C GLU A 136 14.53 -2.06 -4.29
N LEU A 137 14.97 -2.73 -5.36
CA LEU A 137 16.41 -2.85 -5.70
C LEU A 137 17.02 -1.48 -6.02
N TYR A 138 16.32 -0.61 -6.75
CA TYR A 138 16.79 0.76 -7.00
C TYR A 138 16.80 1.62 -5.73
N ILE A 139 15.78 1.50 -4.89
CA ILE A 139 15.70 2.28 -3.64
C ILE A 139 16.79 1.88 -2.64
N ARG A 140 17.23 0.62 -2.61
CA ARG A 140 18.36 0.16 -1.78
C ARG A 140 19.68 0.86 -2.11
N GLU A 141 19.81 1.44 -3.29
CA GLU A 141 20.96 2.25 -3.69
C GLU A 141 20.91 3.69 -3.12
N VAL A 142 19.78 4.12 -2.56
CA VAL A 142 19.63 5.40 -1.85
C VAL A 142 20.01 5.20 -0.38
N ASN A 143 20.83 6.06 0.15
CA ASN A 143 21.20 6.04 1.57
C ASN A 143 21.02 7.44 2.17
N PRO A 144 20.09 7.60 3.14
CA PRO A 144 19.25 6.56 3.78
C PRO A 144 17.92 6.29 3.04
N HIS A 145 17.37 5.07 3.21
CA HIS A 145 16.05 4.69 2.71
C HIS A 145 15.26 3.85 3.73
N ILE A 146 13.92 3.84 3.57
CA ILE A 146 13.01 2.88 4.22
C ILE A 146 12.10 2.29 3.15
N ILE A 147 11.87 0.98 3.19
CA ILE A 147 10.94 0.26 2.33
C ILE A 147 9.78 -0.25 3.19
N LEU A 148 8.56 0.15 2.86
CA LEU A 148 7.34 -0.29 3.54
C LEU A 148 6.59 -1.27 2.63
N ARG A 149 6.50 -2.55 3.01
CA ARG A 149 5.70 -3.57 2.33
C ARG A 149 4.31 -3.58 2.94
N TYR A 150 3.34 -3.04 2.23
CA TYR A 150 1.97 -2.98 2.71
C TYR A 150 1.23 -4.29 2.51
N ALA A 151 0.39 -4.66 3.47
CA ALA A 151 -0.59 -5.73 3.38
C ALA A 151 -1.76 -5.34 2.45
N HIS A 152 -2.92 -5.95 2.60
CA HIS A 152 -4.08 -5.66 1.76
C HIS A 152 -4.82 -4.41 2.25
N LEU A 153 -4.70 -3.30 1.50
CA LEU A 153 -5.26 -2.01 1.90
C LEU A 153 -6.76 -1.91 1.61
N TYR A 154 -7.48 -1.25 2.52
CA TYR A 154 -8.86 -0.84 2.28
C TYR A 154 -9.15 0.54 2.88
N GLY A 155 -10.23 1.15 2.38
CA GLY A 155 -10.70 2.47 2.80
C GLY A 155 -11.67 3.06 1.78
N LYS A 156 -12.10 4.30 1.99
CA LYS A 156 -13.02 4.98 1.09
C LYS A 156 -12.31 5.46 -0.17
N GLU A 157 -12.65 4.88 -1.29
CA GLU A 157 -12.19 5.27 -2.62
C GLU A 157 -13.38 5.62 -3.52
N LYS A 158 -13.14 6.42 -4.58
CA LYS A 158 -14.18 6.69 -5.62
C LYS A 158 -14.71 5.40 -6.27
N ARG A 159 -13.86 4.37 -6.38
CA ARG A 159 -14.23 3.03 -6.83
C ARG A 159 -13.58 2.02 -5.90
N MET A 160 -14.32 1.49 -4.96
CA MET A 160 -13.89 0.39 -4.13
C MET A 160 -13.77 -0.89 -4.97
N HIS A 161 -12.77 -1.70 -4.69
CA HIS A 161 -12.47 -2.92 -5.43
C HIS A 161 -12.34 -4.13 -4.48
N GLY A 162 -12.09 -5.31 -5.06
CA GLY A 162 -11.90 -6.54 -4.30
C GLY A 162 -13.16 -6.97 -3.56
N LEU A 163 -12.97 -7.64 -2.43
CA LEU A 163 -14.05 -8.18 -1.61
C LEU A 163 -15.00 -7.07 -1.12
N ILE A 164 -14.45 -6.04 -0.50
CA ILE A 164 -15.23 -4.93 0.08
C ILE A 164 -16.04 -4.22 -1.01
N GLY A 165 -15.37 -3.81 -2.09
CA GLY A 165 -16.03 -3.10 -3.18
C GLY A 165 -17.11 -3.93 -3.87
N GLY A 166 -16.88 -5.22 -4.07
CA GLY A 166 -17.85 -6.15 -4.65
C GLY A 166 -19.08 -6.32 -3.77
N PHE A 167 -18.90 -6.44 -2.46
CA PHE A 167 -20.01 -6.53 -1.51
C PHE A 167 -20.82 -5.23 -1.46
N VAL A 168 -20.16 -4.09 -1.26
CA VAL A 168 -20.81 -2.79 -1.16
C VAL A 168 -21.58 -2.45 -2.45
N ASP A 169 -21.02 -2.69 -3.63
CA ASP A 169 -21.72 -2.44 -4.90
C ASP A 169 -23.00 -3.29 -5.01
N ARG A 170 -22.95 -4.59 -4.71
CA ARG A 170 -24.13 -5.44 -4.80
C ARG A 170 -25.18 -5.10 -3.75
N ILE A 171 -24.78 -4.89 -2.51
CA ILE A 171 -25.67 -4.51 -1.41
C ILE A 171 -26.38 -3.17 -1.71
N SER A 172 -25.67 -2.17 -2.23
CA SER A 172 -26.27 -0.88 -2.60
C SER A 172 -27.34 -0.98 -3.68
N ARG A 173 -27.32 -2.07 -4.46
CA ARG A 173 -28.34 -2.39 -5.48
C ARG A 173 -29.43 -3.34 -4.96
N GLY A 174 -29.44 -3.68 -3.68
CA GLY A 174 -30.37 -4.66 -3.10
C GLY A 174 -30.12 -6.10 -3.55
N LEU A 175 -28.91 -6.42 -4.03
CA LEU A 175 -28.52 -7.74 -4.50
C LEU A 175 -27.66 -8.46 -3.47
N ALA A 176 -27.83 -9.78 -3.35
CA ALA A 176 -26.98 -10.60 -2.49
C ALA A 176 -25.50 -10.44 -2.85
N PRO A 177 -24.61 -10.11 -1.89
CA PRO A 177 -23.18 -10.06 -2.15
C PRO A 177 -22.64 -11.44 -2.55
N THR A 178 -21.61 -11.46 -3.42
CA THR A 178 -21.03 -12.71 -3.91
C THR A 178 -19.65 -12.91 -3.32
N LEU A 179 -19.45 -14.07 -2.68
CA LEU A 179 -18.19 -14.52 -2.13
C LEU A 179 -17.61 -15.64 -3.02
N TYR A 180 -16.38 -15.47 -3.47
CA TYR A 180 -15.66 -16.49 -4.23
C TYR A 180 -14.76 -17.29 -3.28
N GLY A 181 -15.02 -18.58 -3.10
CA GLY A 181 -14.33 -19.43 -2.13
C GLY A 181 -14.79 -19.15 -0.70
N GLY A 182 -13.96 -18.46 0.10
CA GLY A 182 -14.28 -18.07 1.49
C GLY A 182 -13.20 -18.44 2.49
N LYS A 183 -12.42 -19.51 2.24
CA LYS A 183 -11.34 -19.98 3.13
C LYS A 183 -10.05 -19.19 2.97
N GLN A 184 -9.82 -18.59 1.80
CA GLN A 184 -8.67 -17.73 1.58
C GLN A 184 -8.69 -16.56 2.57
N SER A 185 -7.51 -16.18 3.05
CA SER A 185 -7.37 -15.16 4.08
C SER A 185 -6.41 -14.06 3.68
N ASN A 186 -6.62 -12.87 4.25
CA ASN A 186 -5.76 -11.71 4.04
C ASN A 186 -5.60 -10.92 5.35
N ASP A 187 -4.52 -10.16 5.42
CA ASP A 187 -4.30 -9.11 6.40
C ASP A 187 -4.87 -7.80 5.83
N PHE A 188 -6.07 -7.43 6.28
CA PHE A 188 -6.74 -6.22 5.81
C PHE A 188 -6.34 -5.03 6.68
N THR A 189 -5.67 -4.06 6.07
CA THR A 189 -5.16 -2.88 6.77
C THR A 189 -5.86 -1.61 6.33
N TYR A 190 -6.40 -0.86 7.30
CA TYR A 190 -7.15 0.36 7.03
C TYR A 190 -6.24 1.49 6.57
N ILE A 191 -6.72 2.31 5.63
CA ILE A 191 -5.92 3.37 4.99
C ILE A 191 -5.35 4.39 6.00
N LYS A 192 -6.07 4.70 7.08
CA LYS A 192 -5.58 5.60 8.12
C LYS A 192 -4.38 5.03 8.88
N ASP A 193 -4.32 3.71 9.06
CA ASP A 193 -3.14 3.05 9.63
C ASP A 193 -1.94 3.09 8.68
N ILE A 194 -2.17 2.99 7.37
CA ILE A 194 -1.10 3.16 6.37
C ILE A 194 -0.55 4.60 6.40
N ALA A 195 -1.41 5.61 6.52
CA ALA A 195 -0.96 6.99 6.67
C ALA A 195 -0.10 7.18 7.93
N ARG A 196 -0.50 6.53 9.05
CA ARG A 196 0.27 6.52 10.31
C ARG A 196 1.62 5.79 10.17
N ALA A 197 1.66 4.68 9.44
CA ALA A 197 2.91 3.97 9.16
C ALA A 197 3.87 4.83 8.32
N ASN A 198 3.36 5.57 7.33
CA ASN A 198 4.13 6.51 6.55
C ASN A 198 4.70 7.64 7.42
N LEU A 199 3.89 8.22 8.30
CA LEU A 199 4.34 9.25 9.24
C LEU A 199 5.42 8.68 10.19
N ALA A 200 5.23 7.48 10.74
CA ALA A 200 6.19 6.82 11.62
C ALA A 200 7.53 6.58 10.90
N ALA A 201 7.50 6.08 9.66
CA ALA A 201 8.70 5.89 8.85
C ALA A 201 9.42 7.21 8.52
N LEU A 202 8.65 8.22 8.10
CA LEU A 202 9.19 9.56 7.82
C LEU A 202 9.81 10.23 9.06
N SER A 203 9.31 9.93 10.25
CA SER A 203 9.77 10.49 11.51
C SER A 203 10.80 9.62 12.24
N ALA A 204 11.15 8.45 11.66
CA ALA A 204 12.02 7.48 12.31
C ALA A 204 13.44 8.05 12.58
N PRO A 205 14.06 7.70 13.72
CA PRO A 205 15.47 7.98 13.99
C PRO A 205 16.37 7.31 12.94
N TRP A 206 17.54 7.90 12.70
CA TRP A 206 18.44 7.46 11.62
C TRP A 206 18.93 6.01 11.73
N ASP A 207 19.02 5.46 12.93
CA ASP A 207 19.39 4.07 13.19
C ASP A 207 18.31 3.04 12.73
N LYS A 208 17.10 3.53 12.37
CA LYS A 208 15.99 2.73 11.86
C LYS A 208 15.89 2.75 10.32
N TRP A 209 16.75 3.52 9.66
CA TRP A 209 16.80 3.61 8.20
C TRP A 209 17.61 2.45 7.60
N ASN A 210 17.60 2.35 6.27
CA ASN A 210 18.19 1.26 5.47
C ASN A 210 17.57 -0.10 5.79
N GLN A 211 16.26 -0.12 6.01
CA GLN A 211 15.50 -1.27 6.45
C GLN A 211 14.24 -1.46 5.60
N VAL A 212 13.74 -2.71 5.62
CA VAL A 212 12.42 -3.10 5.11
C VAL A 212 11.52 -3.36 6.30
N TYR A 213 10.26 -2.93 6.22
CA TYR A 213 9.24 -3.16 7.24
C TYR A 213 7.96 -3.68 6.61
N ASN A 214 7.41 -4.75 7.18
CA ASN A 214 6.05 -5.19 6.89
C ASN A 214 5.06 -4.30 7.62
N ILE A 215 4.07 -3.79 6.91
CA ILE A 215 3.03 -2.90 7.43
C ILE A 215 1.67 -3.54 7.20
N GLY A 216 1.05 -3.94 8.27
CA GLY A 216 -0.23 -4.63 8.31
C GLY A 216 -0.81 -4.61 9.72
N THR A 217 -1.89 -5.35 9.92
CA THR A 217 -2.45 -5.61 11.26
C THR A 217 -1.73 -6.79 11.93
N GLY A 218 -1.17 -7.70 11.13
CA GLY A 218 -0.66 -9.00 11.60
C GLY A 218 -1.78 -10.03 11.82
N GLU A 219 -3.02 -9.66 11.58
CA GLU A 219 -4.19 -10.53 11.76
C GLU A 219 -4.62 -11.16 10.44
N GLU A 220 -4.82 -12.46 10.48
CA GLU A 220 -5.33 -13.24 9.36
C GLU A 220 -6.85 -13.28 9.42
N LEU A 221 -7.53 -12.72 8.43
CA LEU A 221 -8.98 -12.73 8.34
C LEU A 221 -9.43 -13.47 7.08
N SER A 222 -10.26 -14.53 7.23
CA SER A 222 -10.80 -15.24 6.08
C SER A 222 -11.79 -14.38 5.29
N ALA A 223 -11.90 -14.62 3.99
CA ALA A 223 -12.83 -13.90 3.13
C ALA A 223 -14.30 -14.10 3.58
N GLU A 224 -14.63 -15.28 4.14
CA GLU A 224 -15.94 -15.54 4.73
C GLU A 224 -16.20 -14.66 5.97
N ALA A 225 -15.25 -14.60 6.91
CA ALA A 225 -15.37 -13.76 8.08
C ALA A 225 -15.43 -12.28 7.73
N ALA A 226 -14.57 -11.84 6.79
CA ALA A 226 -14.60 -10.46 6.28
C ALA A 226 -15.95 -10.13 5.61
N GLY A 227 -16.50 -11.05 4.81
CA GLY A 227 -17.82 -10.89 4.19
C GLY A 227 -18.95 -10.69 5.22
N LYS A 228 -18.96 -11.48 6.30
CA LYS A 228 -19.94 -11.33 7.39
C LYS A 228 -19.82 -9.95 8.06
N ILE A 229 -18.59 -9.51 8.38
CA ILE A 229 -18.35 -8.18 8.97
C ILE A 229 -18.81 -7.06 8.03
N ILE A 230 -18.60 -7.19 6.71
CA ILE A 230 -19.08 -6.20 5.72
C ILE A 230 -20.61 -6.16 5.71
N CYS A 231 -21.29 -7.33 5.75
CA CYS A 231 -22.75 -7.39 5.82
C CYS A 231 -23.28 -6.69 7.08
N GLU A 232 -22.69 -6.96 8.25
CA GLU A 232 -23.04 -6.29 9.51
C GLU A 232 -22.85 -4.77 9.42
N ALA A 233 -21.68 -4.32 8.89
CA ALA A 233 -21.36 -2.91 8.77
C ALA A 233 -22.25 -2.16 7.76
N THR A 234 -22.81 -2.86 6.77
CA THR A 234 -23.72 -2.29 5.75
C THR A 234 -25.21 -2.50 6.07
N GLY A 235 -25.54 -3.22 7.17
CA GLY A 235 -26.93 -3.54 7.52
C GLY A 235 -27.58 -4.58 6.60
N TRP A 236 -26.79 -5.40 5.91
CA TRP A 236 -27.31 -6.46 5.05
C TRP A 236 -27.73 -7.69 5.86
N GLU A 237 -29.02 -8.02 5.84
CA GLU A 237 -29.60 -9.17 6.57
C GLU A 237 -29.85 -10.39 5.65
N GLY A 238 -29.59 -10.28 4.33
CA GLY A 238 -29.77 -11.36 3.37
C GLY A 238 -28.61 -12.35 3.36
N GLU A 239 -28.78 -13.41 2.55
CA GLU A 239 -27.74 -14.41 2.35
C GLU A 239 -26.56 -13.88 1.52
N ILE A 240 -25.38 -14.50 1.69
CA ILE A 240 -24.20 -14.33 0.84
C ILE A 240 -24.20 -15.44 -0.21
N GLU A 241 -24.16 -15.07 -1.50
CA GLU A 241 -24.01 -16.03 -2.60
C GLU A 241 -22.57 -16.56 -2.64
N ILE A 242 -22.37 -17.85 -2.38
CA ILE A 242 -21.03 -18.46 -2.42
C ILE A 242 -20.80 -19.10 -3.80
N LYS A 243 -19.67 -18.77 -4.43
CA LYS A 243 -19.18 -19.32 -5.70
C LYS A 243 -17.84 -20.03 -5.52
N GLU A 244 -17.42 -20.78 -6.53
CA GLU A 244 -16.11 -21.43 -6.53
C GLU A 244 -14.98 -20.43 -6.35
N ALA A 245 -13.92 -20.86 -5.64
CA ALA A 245 -12.72 -20.04 -5.38
C ALA A 245 -12.03 -19.67 -6.70
N ARG A 246 -11.46 -18.48 -6.75
CA ARG A 246 -10.62 -18.05 -7.88
C ARG A 246 -9.21 -18.62 -7.69
N THR A 247 -8.60 -19.09 -8.75
CA THR A 247 -7.25 -19.67 -8.72
C THR A 247 -6.13 -18.66 -8.47
N VAL A 248 -6.45 -17.36 -8.53
CA VAL A 248 -5.47 -16.27 -8.38
C VAL A 248 -5.38 -15.73 -6.94
N ASP A 249 -6.32 -16.11 -6.08
CA ASP A 249 -6.32 -15.63 -4.69
C ASP A 249 -5.30 -16.45 -3.87
N PRO A 250 -4.45 -15.80 -3.05
CA PRO A 250 -3.56 -16.52 -2.14
C PRO A 250 -4.40 -17.30 -1.11
N GLU A 251 -3.98 -18.51 -0.78
CA GLU A 251 -4.70 -19.30 0.23
C GLU A 251 -4.67 -18.63 1.60
N ARG A 252 -3.50 -18.09 1.97
CA ARG A 252 -3.28 -17.40 3.25
C ARG A 252 -2.33 -16.22 3.07
N PHE A 253 -2.57 -15.14 3.81
CA PHE A 253 -1.68 -14.00 3.83
C PHE A 253 -1.85 -13.21 5.13
N ALA A 254 -0.82 -13.17 5.98
CA ALA A 254 -0.70 -12.26 7.11
C ALA A 254 0.77 -11.94 7.37
N PHE A 255 1.06 -10.71 7.79
CA PHE A 255 2.40 -10.26 8.11
C PHE A 255 2.80 -10.52 9.57
N ASP A 256 4.09 -10.78 9.80
CA ASP A 256 4.73 -10.46 11.06
C ASP A 256 5.06 -8.96 11.06
N CYS A 257 4.33 -8.18 11.86
CA CYS A 257 4.50 -6.74 11.99
C CYS A 257 5.36 -6.34 13.19
N SER A 258 5.92 -7.29 13.93
CA SER A 258 6.69 -7.04 15.16
C SER A 258 7.89 -6.13 14.95
N LYS A 259 8.54 -6.20 13.80
CA LYS A 259 9.66 -5.31 13.46
C LYS A 259 9.21 -3.85 13.35
N ALA A 260 8.09 -3.57 12.70
CA ALA A 260 7.54 -2.22 12.60
C ALA A 260 7.11 -1.69 13.98
N GLU A 261 6.51 -2.53 14.82
CA GLU A 261 6.13 -2.17 16.18
C GLU A 261 7.36 -1.80 17.03
N ILE A 262 8.40 -2.63 17.04
CA ILE A 262 9.60 -2.42 17.86
C ILE A 262 10.46 -1.27 17.33
N MET A 263 10.63 -1.16 16.02
CA MET A 263 11.62 -0.26 15.43
C MET A 263 11.03 1.10 15.04
N LEU A 264 9.79 1.16 14.57
CA LEU A 264 9.12 2.40 14.16
C LEU A 264 8.10 2.88 15.19
N GLY A 265 7.79 2.08 16.23
CA GLY A 265 6.68 2.37 17.16
C GLY A 265 5.31 2.30 16.46
N PHE A 266 5.24 1.64 15.30
CA PHE A 266 4.00 1.53 14.53
C PHE A 266 3.25 0.24 14.88
N LYS A 267 2.01 0.41 15.28
CA LYS A 267 1.01 -0.66 15.41
C LYS A 267 -0.31 -0.21 14.79
N ALA A 268 -0.94 -1.09 14.02
CA ALA A 268 -2.28 -0.84 13.50
C ALA A 268 -3.25 -0.60 14.66
N GLN A 269 -4.13 0.41 14.53
CA GLN A 269 -5.11 0.78 15.57
C GLN A 269 -6.52 0.31 15.24
N TYR A 270 -6.77 0.07 13.96
CA TYR A 270 -8.06 -0.38 13.48
C TYR A 270 -8.04 -1.89 13.23
N ASN A 271 -8.92 -2.64 13.88
CA ASN A 271 -9.32 -3.94 13.38
C ASN A 271 -10.24 -3.75 12.16
N PHE A 272 -10.56 -4.85 11.45
CA PHE A 272 -11.34 -4.76 10.22
C PHE A 272 -12.73 -4.16 10.42
N ALA A 273 -13.43 -4.52 11.51
CA ALA A 273 -14.77 -4.02 11.80
C ALA A 273 -14.78 -2.52 12.14
N ASP A 274 -13.81 -2.05 12.93
CA ASP A 274 -13.72 -0.65 13.32
C ASP A 274 -13.31 0.23 12.13
N GLY A 275 -12.41 -0.26 11.27
CA GLY A 275 -12.05 0.45 10.05
C GLY A 275 -13.21 0.57 9.06
N LEU A 276 -14.07 -0.46 8.93
CA LEU A 276 -15.29 -0.37 8.11
C LEU A 276 -16.30 0.62 8.69
N LYS A 277 -16.52 0.62 10.01
CA LYS A 277 -17.40 1.60 10.67
C LYS A 277 -16.94 3.03 10.41
N ASP A 278 -15.64 3.30 10.58
CA ASP A 278 -15.06 4.61 10.32
C ASP A 278 -15.17 5.00 8.82
N MET A 279 -14.93 4.05 7.92
CA MET A 279 -15.05 4.24 6.48
C MET A 279 -16.48 4.60 6.03
N PHE A 280 -17.50 3.99 6.65
CA PHE A 280 -18.90 4.26 6.30
C PHE A 280 -19.48 5.47 7.05
N ALA A 281 -18.83 5.96 8.09
CA ALA A 281 -19.21 7.18 8.81
C ALA A 281 -18.75 8.47 8.10
N GLU A 282 -17.79 8.37 7.19
CA GLU A 282 -17.29 9.47 6.33
C GLU A 282 -18.20 9.67 5.08
#